data_e74e2dd59da74de6cdcaa918994d838c
#
_entry.id   e74e2dd59da74de6cdcaa918994d838c
#
_cell.length_a   1.000
_cell.length_b   1.000
_cell.length_c   1.000
_cell.angle_alpha   90.00
_cell.angle_beta   90.00
_cell.angle_gamma   90.00
#
_symmetry.space_group_name_H-M   'P 1'
#
loop_
_entity.id
_entity.type
_entity.pdbx_description
1 polymer ?
#
loop_
_entity_poly.entity_id
_entity_poly.type
_entity_poly.pdbx_seq_one_letter_code
_entity_poly.pdbx_strand_id
1 'polypeptide(L)' 'MSKLHFTKMHGTGNDYVYVNLFTEQIDDASKLAVFVSDRHFGIGSDGLILIAPSKTADCRMIMYNADGSEG' A
#
# COMPACT_ATOMS: atom_id res chain seq x y z
N MET A 1 -13.36 14.45 -5.77
CA MET A 1 -12.70 13.18 -5.47
C MET A 1 -11.19 13.35 -5.50
N SER A 2 -10.54 12.96 -4.46
CA SER A 2 -9.09 13.09 -4.39
C SER A 2 -8.42 11.97 -5.17
N LYS A 3 -7.27 12.27 -5.74
CA LYS A 3 -6.44 11.29 -6.42
C LYS A 3 -5.43 10.72 -5.43
N LEU A 4 -5.28 9.41 -5.43
CA LEU A 4 -4.26 8.74 -4.63
C LEU A 4 -3.04 8.49 -5.50
N HIS A 5 -1.91 9.01 -5.06
CA HIS A 5 -0.64 8.75 -5.73
C HIS A 5 0.04 7.55 -5.10
N PHE A 6 0.48 6.62 -5.93
CA PHE A 6 1.14 5.41 -5.45
C PHE A 6 2.20 5.00 -6.46
N THR A 7 3.08 4.11 -6.02
CA THR A 7 4.11 3.54 -6.88
C THR A 7 4.00 2.02 -6.82
N LYS A 8 3.88 1.38 -7.96
CA LYS A 8 3.93 -0.07 -8.03
C LYS A 8 5.37 -0.48 -8.31
N MET A 9 5.94 -1.34 -7.47
CA MET A 9 7.32 -1.79 -7.63
C MET A 9 7.34 -3.29 -7.77
N HIS A 10 8.18 -3.75 -8.71
CA HIS A 10 8.40 -5.18 -8.96
C HIS A 10 9.66 -5.61 -8.21
N GLY A 11 9.48 -6.52 -7.26
CA GLY A 11 10.60 -7.18 -6.63
C GLY A 11 10.78 -8.57 -7.22
N THR A 12 11.72 -9.32 -6.69
CA THR A 12 11.96 -10.69 -7.09
C THR A 12 10.77 -11.56 -6.68
N GLY A 13 9.91 -11.89 -7.64
CA GLY A 13 8.75 -12.73 -7.40
C GLY A 13 7.54 -12.06 -6.78
N ASN A 14 7.61 -10.76 -6.46
CA ASN A 14 6.51 -10.04 -5.82
C ASN A 14 6.32 -8.66 -6.41
N ASP A 15 5.06 -8.24 -6.49
CA ASP A 15 4.69 -6.89 -6.90
C ASP A 15 3.97 -6.24 -5.72
N TYR A 16 4.42 -5.04 -5.32
CA TYR A 16 3.78 -4.30 -4.23
C TYR A 16 3.44 -2.90 -4.66
N VAL A 17 2.31 -2.39 -4.14
CA VAL A 17 1.95 -0.99 -4.28
C VAL A 17 2.46 -0.26 -3.04
N TYR A 18 3.19 0.83 -3.25
CA TYR A 18 3.72 1.67 -2.18
C TYR A 18 2.95 2.98 -2.14
N VAL A 19 2.52 3.38 -0.95
CA VAL A 19 1.83 4.65 -0.75
C VAL A 19 2.59 5.44 0.32
N ASN A 20 2.88 6.69 -0.01
CA ASN A 20 3.62 7.58 0.88
C ASN A 20 2.63 8.37 1.74
N LEU A 21 2.51 8.00 3.02
CA LEU A 21 1.60 8.65 3.94
C LEU A 21 2.07 10.03 4.42
N PHE A 22 3.27 10.46 4.02
CA PHE A 22 3.70 11.84 4.23
C PHE A 22 2.90 12.80 3.34
N THR A 23 2.41 12.33 2.20
CA THR A 23 1.69 13.15 1.23
C THR A 23 0.27 12.67 0.96
N GLU A 24 -0.07 11.43 1.29
CA GLU A 24 -1.37 10.85 1.01
C GLU A 24 -2.09 10.47 2.28
N GLN A 25 -3.42 10.51 2.24
CA GLN A 25 -4.26 10.05 3.35
C GLN A 25 -5.04 8.82 2.95
N ILE A 26 -5.09 7.85 3.86
CA ILE A 26 -5.82 6.61 3.63
C ILE A 26 -6.72 6.37 4.84
N ASP A 27 -8.03 6.27 4.59
CA ASP A 27 -9.01 6.05 5.66
C ASP A 27 -9.05 4.59 6.09
N ASP A 28 -8.92 3.67 5.13
CA ASP A 28 -8.99 2.24 5.42
C ASP A 28 -7.94 1.51 4.58
N ALA A 29 -6.79 1.27 5.19
CA ALA A 29 -5.68 0.63 4.50
C ALA A 29 -5.98 -0.83 4.14
N SER A 30 -6.75 -1.52 4.99
CA SER A 30 -7.13 -2.90 4.72
C SER A 30 -7.97 -3.01 3.45
N LYS A 31 -8.97 -2.15 3.30
CA LYS A 31 -9.78 -2.13 2.08
C LYS A 31 -8.96 -1.73 0.87
N LEU A 32 -8.07 -0.77 1.03
CA LEU A 32 -7.21 -0.35 -0.07
C LEU A 32 -6.32 -1.49 -0.53
N ALA A 33 -5.77 -2.27 0.42
CA ALA A 33 -4.93 -3.41 0.08
C ALA A 33 -5.69 -4.44 -0.76
N VAL A 34 -6.92 -4.74 -0.38
CA VAL A 34 -7.76 -5.66 -1.15
C VAL A 34 -8.03 -5.09 -2.54
N PHE A 35 -8.35 -3.80 -2.61
CA PHE A 35 -8.69 -3.16 -3.88
C PHE A 35 -7.49 -3.16 -4.84
N VAL A 36 -6.31 -2.72 -4.38
CA VAL A 36 -5.14 -2.63 -5.26
C VAL A 36 -4.62 -4.01 -5.66
N SER A 37 -4.92 -5.03 -4.87
CA SER A 37 -4.49 -6.40 -5.17
C SER A 37 -5.40 -7.13 -6.14
N ASP A 38 -6.60 -6.59 -6.39
CA ASP A 38 -7.55 -7.19 -7.32
C ASP A 38 -7.00 -7.11 -8.74
N ARG A 39 -6.90 -8.27 -9.38
CA ARG A 39 -6.32 -8.35 -10.73
C ARG A 39 -7.30 -7.99 -11.84
N HIS A 40 -8.59 -7.86 -11.51
CA HIS A 40 -9.63 -7.51 -12.48
C HIS A 40 -9.99 -6.02 -12.42
N PHE A 41 -10.14 -5.48 -11.21
CA PHE A 41 -10.63 -4.12 -11.03
C PHE A 41 -9.61 -3.19 -10.38
N GLY A 42 -8.56 -3.74 -9.80
CA GLY A 42 -7.48 -2.97 -9.20
C GLY A 42 -6.21 -3.05 -10.02
N ILE A 43 -5.09 -2.94 -9.34
CA ILE A 43 -3.76 -2.89 -9.97
C ILE A 43 -3.18 -4.29 -10.14
N GLY A 44 -3.63 -5.25 -9.30
CA GLY A 44 -3.11 -6.61 -9.36
C GLY A 44 -1.79 -6.77 -8.64
N SER A 45 -1.64 -6.15 -7.48
CA SER A 45 -0.43 -6.27 -6.67
C SER A 45 -0.53 -7.46 -5.71
N ASP A 46 0.60 -7.86 -5.15
CA ASP A 46 0.64 -8.91 -4.12
C ASP A 46 0.37 -8.35 -2.73
N GLY A 47 0.36 -7.04 -2.58
CA GLY A 47 0.07 -6.40 -1.32
C GLY A 47 0.30 -4.91 -1.38
N LEU A 48 0.12 -4.27 -0.22
CA LEU A 48 0.23 -2.84 -0.06
C LEU A 48 1.26 -2.53 1.01
N ILE A 49 2.17 -1.60 0.73
CA ILE A 49 3.15 -1.13 1.70
C ILE A 49 2.95 0.37 1.90
N LEU A 50 2.74 0.77 3.14
CA LEU A 50 2.57 2.17 3.51
C LEU A 50 3.86 2.69 4.13
N ILE A 51 4.30 3.85 3.66
CA ILE A 51 5.46 4.53 4.23
C ILE A 51 4.93 5.67 5.08
N ALA A 52 5.01 5.51 6.40
CA ALA A 52 4.40 6.43 7.36
C ALA A 52 5.46 7.17 8.18
N PRO A 53 5.14 8.37 8.69
CA PRO A 53 6.03 9.05 9.62
C PRO A 53 6.15 8.26 10.92
N SER A 54 7.33 8.36 11.54
CA SER A 54 7.61 7.69 12.80
C SER A 54 8.21 8.69 13.79
N LYS A 55 7.91 8.52 15.07
CA LYS A 55 8.46 9.38 16.12
C LYS A 55 9.89 8.99 16.49
N THR A 56 10.29 7.77 16.19
CA THR A 56 11.57 7.23 16.63
C THR A 56 12.52 6.93 15.49
N ALA A 57 12.06 7.04 14.25
CA ALA A 57 12.86 6.78 13.06
C ALA A 57 12.42 7.74 11.95
N ASP A 58 13.15 7.75 10.84
CA ASP A 58 12.80 8.62 9.71
C ASP A 58 11.44 8.26 9.12
N CYS A 59 11.13 6.97 9.09
CA CYS A 59 9.82 6.49 8.64
C CYS A 59 9.62 5.07 9.15
N ARG A 60 8.39 4.59 9.03
CA ARG A 60 8.10 3.18 9.28
C ARG A 60 7.30 2.62 8.12
N MET A 61 7.46 1.34 7.86
CA MET A 61 6.74 0.65 6.80
C MET A 61 5.68 -0.25 7.41
N ILE A 62 4.47 -0.15 6.87
CA ILE A 62 3.34 -0.98 7.30
C ILE A 62 2.91 -1.80 6.10
N MET A 63 2.93 -3.12 6.24
CA MET A 63 2.61 -4.01 5.14
C MET A 63 1.22 -4.60 5.31
N TYR A 64 0.45 -4.62 4.23
CA TYR A 64 -0.84 -5.30 4.17
C TYR A 64 -0.80 -6.35 3.08
N ASN A 65 -1.33 -7.53 3.38
CA ASN A 65 -1.44 -8.62 2.41
C ASN A 65 -2.59 -8.37 1.44
N ALA A 66 -2.63 -9.15 0.37
CA ALA A 66 -3.67 -9.00 -0.65
C ALA A 66 -5.09 -9.22 -0.11
N ASP A 67 -5.22 -9.94 1.00
CA ASP A 67 -6.51 -10.18 1.65
C ASP A 67 -6.93 -9.08 2.63
N GLY A 68 -6.08 -8.06 2.79
CA GLY A 68 -6.34 -6.94 3.68
C GLY A 68 -5.78 -7.12 5.09
N SER A 69 -5.18 -8.24 5.40
CA SER A 69 -4.59 -8.46 6.73
C SER A 69 -3.25 -7.74 6.83
N GLU A 70 -2.95 -7.22 8.01
CA GLU A 70 -1.65 -6.58 8.25
C GLU A 70 -0.59 -7.65 8.44
N GLY A 71 0.50 -7.49 7.72
CA GLY A 71 1.61 -8.42 7.79
C GLY A 71 2.63 -8.09 8.86
#